data_1b6ea73f9ce55bc20685bb193c4eece0
#
_entry.id   1b6ea73f9ce55bc20685bb193c4eece0
#
_cell.length_a   1.000
_cell.length_b   1.000
_cell.length_c   1.000
_cell.angle_alpha   90.00
_cell.angle_beta   90.00
_cell.angle_gamma   90.00
#
_symmetry.space_group_name_H-M   'P 1'
#
loop_
_entity.id
_entity.type
_entity.pdbx_description
1 polymer ?
#
loop_
_entity_poly.entity_id
_entity_poly.type
_entity_poly.pdbx_seq_one_letter_code
_entity_poly.pdbx_strand_id
1 'polypeptide(L)'
;DEYVKNKPNRDEKHNAQGEEYVGEVRLGMENCCQVSGNSEVYKALLKAQDELGVAIKIKPISCVGACNQIPMIDVVDKDGTITRYPNIRPKEVKEILLHHFPSASPLRRLKNAFLNQVDMFHTDETWDNILWKPEKERTGEINNFLNIQKRISTEGYGIISPLDVDEYRANGGFEALKKALHN
;
A
#
# COMPACT_ATOMS: atom_id res chain seq x y z
N ASP A 1 11.06 -9.57 14.04
CA ASP A 1 10.63 -8.98 12.77
C ASP A 1 9.27 -9.53 12.39
N GLU A 2 8.23 -8.75 12.73
CA GLU A 2 6.81 -9.07 12.53
C GLU A 2 6.48 -9.21 11.04
N TYR A 3 7.21 -8.47 10.20
CA TYR A 3 7.12 -8.51 8.75
C TYR A 3 7.52 -9.87 8.14
N VAL A 4 8.59 -10.48 8.66
CA VAL A 4 9.06 -11.78 8.14
C VAL A 4 8.11 -12.92 8.50
N LYS A 5 7.38 -12.79 9.63
CA LYS A 5 6.40 -13.79 10.09
C LYS A 5 5.08 -13.76 9.32
N ASN A 6 4.71 -12.60 8.78
CA ASN A 6 3.46 -12.39 8.04
C ASN A 6 3.66 -12.35 6.53
N LYS A 7 4.67 -13.07 6.00
CA LYS A 7 4.92 -13.12 4.56
C LYS A 7 3.70 -13.69 3.84
N PRO A 8 2.96 -12.90 3.03
CA PRO A 8 1.89 -13.46 2.22
C PRO A 8 2.48 -14.47 1.24
N ASN A 9 1.84 -15.62 1.10
CA ASN A 9 2.23 -16.64 0.16
C ASN A 9 2.12 -16.11 -1.28
N ARG A 10 3.08 -16.41 -2.14
CA ARG A 10 3.48 -15.60 -3.31
C ARG A 10 2.55 -15.65 -4.51
N ASP A 11 1.78 -16.74 -4.65
CA ASP A 11 0.91 -16.98 -5.81
C ASP A 11 -0.58 -16.98 -5.47
N GLU A 12 -0.93 -16.55 -4.24
CA GLU A 12 -2.30 -16.59 -3.80
C GLU A 12 -3.08 -15.40 -4.34
N LYS A 13 -4.00 -15.69 -5.24
CA LYS A 13 -5.10 -14.79 -5.57
C LYS A 13 -6.08 -14.64 -4.40
N HIS A 14 -5.85 -15.39 -3.33
CA HIS A 14 -6.73 -15.53 -2.18
C HIS A 14 -5.95 -15.30 -0.87
N ASN A 15 -6.65 -14.76 0.12
CA ASN A 15 -6.13 -14.64 1.48
C ASN A 15 -6.10 -16.01 2.18
N ALA A 16 -5.60 -16.05 3.44
CA ALA A 16 -5.55 -17.26 4.24
C ALA A 16 -6.94 -17.91 4.51
N GLN A 17 -8.01 -17.18 4.31
CA GLN A 17 -9.40 -17.61 4.42
C GLN A 17 -9.98 -18.10 3.09
N GLY A 18 -9.21 -18.11 2.00
CA GLY A 18 -9.64 -18.54 0.67
C GLY A 18 -10.47 -17.49 -0.09
N GLU A 19 -10.49 -16.25 0.36
CA GLU A 19 -11.19 -15.15 -0.32
C GLU A 19 -10.27 -14.51 -1.37
N GLU A 20 -10.81 -14.24 -2.56
CA GLU A 20 -10.08 -13.53 -3.61
C GLU A 20 -9.77 -12.10 -3.21
N TYR A 21 -8.53 -11.65 -3.45
CA TYR A 21 -8.14 -10.27 -3.19
C TYR A 21 -8.93 -9.29 -4.06
N VAL A 22 -9.49 -8.27 -3.40
CA VAL A 22 -10.24 -7.18 -4.08
C VAL A 22 -9.35 -6.08 -4.62
N GLY A 23 -8.09 -6.10 -4.26
CA GLY A 23 -7.07 -5.16 -4.73
C GLY A 23 -5.75 -5.33 -3.99
N GLU A 24 -4.79 -4.46 -4.25
CA GLU A 24 -3.45 -4.49 -3.66
C GLU A 24 -3.10 -3.12 -3.07
N VAL A 25 -2.47 -3.09 -1.92
CA VAL A 25 -1.89 -1.87 -1.33
C VAL A 25 -0.39 -2.06 -1.22
N ARG A 26 0.36 -1.20 -1.91
CA ARG A 26 1.83 -1.20 -1.93
C ARG A 26 2.40 -0.15 -1.01
N LEU A 27 3.47 -0.49 -0.29
CA LEU A 27 4.22 0.49 0.50
C LEU A 27 5.71 0.14 0.56
N GLY A 28 6.56 1.17 0.55
CA GLY A 28 8.02 1.00 0.71
C GLY A 28 8.36 0.54 2.13
N MET A 29 9.16 -0.53 2.25
CA MET A 29 9.58 -1.09 3.55
C MET A 29 11.09 -1.12 3.73
N GLU A 30 11.81 -0.29 2.98
CA GLU A 30 13.24 -0.04 3.22
C GLU A 30 13.44 0.65 4.59
N ASN A 31 14.64 0.51 5.17
CA ASN A 31 14.93 1.03 6.51
C ASN A 31 14.57 2.51 6.68
N CYS A 32 14.93 3.35 5.69
CA CYS A 32 14.56 4.77 5.72
C CYS A 32 13.04 4.99 5.70
N CYS A 33 12.29 4.19 4.93
CA CYS A 33 10.84 4.28 4.85
C CYS A 33 10.20 3.87 6.18
N GLN A 34 10.72 2.82 6.81
CA GLN A 34 10.22 2.34 8.11
C GLN A 34 10.40 3.39 9.19
N VAL A 35 11.60 4.00 9.28
CA VAL A 35 11.90 5.05 10.26
C VAL A 35 11.07 6.31 10.00
N SER A 36 10.71 6.58 8.75
CA SER A 36 9.87 7.73 8.37
C SER A 36 8.36 7.49 8.52
N GLY A 37 7.93 6.41 9.18
CA GLY A 37 6.54 6.18 9.56
C GLY A 37 5.80 5.11 8.76
N ASN A 38 6.43 4.48 7.74
CA ASN A 38 5.76 3.40 6.99
C ASN A 38 5.49 2.17 7.86
N SER A 39 6.26 1.94 8.93
CA SER A 39 5.99 0.85 9.89
C SER A 39 4.65 1.02 10.60
N GLU A 40 4.31 2.23 11.01
CA GLU A 40 3.04 2.56 11.67
C GLU A 40 1.88 2.47 10.68
N VAL A 41 2.08 2.93 9.44
CA VAL A 41 1.09 2.79 8.35
C VAL A 41 0.86 1.31 8.01
N TYR A 42 1.90 0.50 7.96
CA TYR A 42 1.78 -0.95 7.73
C TYR A 42 0.93 -1.64 8.81
N LYS A 43 1.18 -1.32 10.09
CA LYS A 43 0.37 -1.84 11.20
C LYS A 43 -1.09 -1.38 11.11
N ALA A 44 -1.31 -0.12 10.73
CA ALA A 44 -2.65 0.42 10.52
C ALA A 44 -3.37 -0.28 9.36
N LEU A 45 -2.67 -0.62 8.27
CA LEU A 45 -3.21 -1.38 7.15
C LEU A 45 -3.67 -2.78 7.58
N LEU A 46 -2.84 -3.52 8.31
CA LEU A 46 -3.20 -4.85 8.83
C LEU A 46 -4.43 -4.78 9.73
N LYS A 47 -4.45 -3.83 10.66
CA LYS A 47 -5.58 -3.61 11.57
C LYS A 47 -6.86 -3.23 10.81
N ALA A 48 -6.77 -2.30 9.88
CA ALA A 48 -7.92 -1.85 9.10
C ALA A 48 -8.48 -2.95 8.19
N GLN A 49 -7.61 -3.78 7.57
CA GLN A 49 -8.00 -4.95 6.79
C GLN A 49 -8.83 -5.93 7.61
N ASP A 50 -8.38 -6.23 8.84
CA ASP A 50 -9.09 -7.13 9.76
C ASP A 50 -10.43 -6.52 10.22
N GLU A 51 -10.45 -5.26 10.65
CA GLU A 51 -11.66 -4.56 11.08
C GLU A 51 -12.72 -4.45 9.97
N LEU A 52 -12.30 -4.17 8.75
CA LEU A 52 -13.20 -4.01 7.61
C LEU A 52 -13.60 -5.35 6.99
N GLY A 53 -12.82 -6.41 7.23
CA GLY A 53 -13.00 -7.73 6.66
C GLY A 53 -12.96 -7.70 5.15
N VAL A 54 -12.02 -6.93 4.59
CA VAL A 54 -11.77 -6.85 3.15
C VAL A 54 -10.51 -7.63 2.80
N ALA A 55 -10.56 -8.47 1.79
CA ALA A 55 -9.42 -9.24 1.32
C ALA A 55 -8.54 -8.36 0.43
N ILE A 56 -7.55 -7.68 1.01
CA ILE A 56 -6.60 -6.82 0.30
C ILE A 56 -5.21 -7.43 0.39
N LYS A 57 -4.46 -7.43 -0.71
CA LYS A 57 -3.06 -7.83 -0.71
C LYS A 57 -2.18 -6.67 -0.28
N ILE A 58 -1.64 -6.70 0.94
CA ILE A 58 -0.69 -5.70 1.42
C ILE A 58 0.71 -6.12 0.97
N LYS A 59 1.30 -5.36 0.03
CA LYS A 59 2.56 -5.69 -0.64
C LYS A 59 3.66 -4.70 -0.29
N PRO A 60 4.69 -5.14 0.42
CA PRO A 60 5.92 -4.38 0.56
C PRO A 60 6.67 -4.29 -0.76
N ILE A 61 7.10 -3.11 -1.10
CA ILE A 61 7.85 -2.81 -2.32
C ILE A 61 9.16 -2.09 -2.01
N SER A 62 10.06 -2.08 -3.00
CA SER A 62 11.28 -1.28 -2.95
C SER A 62 10.95 0.22 -3.00
N CYS A 63 11.83 1.04 -2.39
CA CYS A 63 11.66 2.48 -2.34
C CYS A 63 11.65 3.11 -3.74
N VAL A 64 10.65 3.96 -3.99
CA VAL A 64 10.54 4.71 -5.27
C VAL A 64 11.42 5.96 -5.32
N GLY A 65 12.11 6.30 -4.23
CA GLY A 65 13.00 7.46 -4.14
C GLY A 65 12.32 8.78 -3.75
N ALA A 66 11.03 8.76 -3.43
CA ALA A 66 10.28 9.96 -3.03
C ALA A 66 10.25 10.13 -1.49
N CYS A 67 11.43 10.20 -0.85
CA CYS A 67 11.56 10.18 0.62
C CYS A 67 10.85 11.34 1.33
N ASN A 68 10.69 12.48 0.68
CA ASN A 68 9.97 13.64 1.20
C ASN A 68 8.44 13.47 1.20
N GLN A 69 7.92 12.39 0.61
CA GLN A 69 6.50 12.08 0.51
C GLN A 69 6.07 10.91 1.40
N ILE A 70 6.99 10.38 2.19
CA ILE A 70 6.75 9.26 3.11
C ILE A 70 6.16 9.78 4.43
N PRO A 71 5.17 9.08 5.03
CA PRO A 71 4.61 7.79 4.62
C PRO A 71 3.76 7.84 3.36
N MET A 72 3.93 6.86 2.47
CA MET A 72 3.23 6.81 1.20
C MET A 72 2.79 5.38 0.87
N ILE A 73 1.56 5.25 0.36
CA ILE A 73 1.04 4.00 -0.19
C ILE A 73 0.53 4.21 -1.62
N ASP A 74 0.61 3.14 -2.40
CA ASP A 74 -0.09 3.02 -3.68
C ASP A 74 -1.22 2.00 -3.52
N VAL A 75 -2.44 2.41 -3.83
CA VAL A 75 -3.61 1.53 -3.89
C VAL A 75 -3.82 1.12 -5.33
N VAL A 76 -3.89 -0.19 -5.56
CA VAL A 76 -4.11 -0.77 -6.88
C VAL A 76 -5.47 -1.45 -6.88
N ASP A 77 -6.40 -0.92 -7.64
CA ASP A 77 -7.75 -1.45 -7.80
C ASP A 77 -7.76 -2.71 -8.69
N LYS A 78 -8.86 -3.43 -8.73
CA LYS A 78 -9.03 -4.64 -9.56
C LYS A 78 -8.79 -4.43 -11.05
N ASP A 79 -9.07 -3.25 -11.56
CA ASP A 79 -8.85 -2.85 -12.96
C ASP A 79 -7.38 -2.47 -13.26
N GLY A 80 -6.51 -2.48 -12.23
CA GLY A 80 -5.11 -2.08 -12.32
C GLY A 80 -4.86 -0.59 -12.19
N THR A 81 -5.89 0.21 -11.92
CA THR A 81 -5.73 1.64 -11.64
C THR A 81 -4.92 1.84 -10.37
N ILE A 82 -3.92 2.70 -10.43
CA ILE A 82 -3.04 3.00 -9.29
C ILE A 82 -3.34 4.39 -8.78
N THR A 83 -3.78 4.46 -7.53
CA THR A 83 -3.97 5.72 -6.79
C THR A 83 -2.91 5.84 -5.71
N ARG A 84 -2.16 6.94 -5.71
CA ARG A 84 -1.04 7.17 -4.79
C ARG A 84 -1.41 8.16 -3.71
N TYR A 85 -1.13 7.81 -2.47
CA TYR A 85 -1.38 8.62 -1.28
C TYR A 85 -0.08 8.98 -0.58
N PRO A 86 0.48 10.18 -0.81
CA PRO A 86 1.66 10.67 -0.12
C PRO A 86 1.31 11.27 1.24
N ASN A 87 2.30 11.30 2.16
CA ASN A 87 2.23 11.95 3.47
C ASN A 87 1.01 11.51 4.29
N ILE A 88 0.66 10.22 4.23
CA ILE A 88 -0.49 9.70 4.97
C ILE A 88 -0.16 9.46 6.43
N ARG A 89 -1.19 9.55 7.26
CA ARG A 89 -1.13 9.20 8.68
C ARG A 89 -1.79 7.84 8.91
N PRO A 90 -1.39 7.08 9.93
CA PRO A 90 -2.02 5.79 10.25
C PRO A 90 -3.55 5.86 10.40
N LYS A 91 -4.08 6.98 10.92
CA LYS A 91 -5.52 7.19 11.09
C LYS A 91 -6.30 7.33 9.77
N GLU A 92 -5.65 7.77 8.69
CA GLU A 92 -6.28 7.96 7.37
C GLU A 92 -6.42 6.64 6.60
N VAL A 93 -5.67 5.61 7.00
CA VAL A 93 -5.62 4.31 6.30
C VAL A 93 -7.00 3.68 6.15
N LYS A 94 -7.78 3.67 7.21
CA LYS A 94 -9.12 3.05 7.22
C LYS A 94 -10.08 3.74 6.24
N GLU A 95 -10.03 5.07 6.18
CA GLU A 95 -10.83 5.87 5.25
C GLU A 95 -10.43 5.62 3.80
N ILE A 96 -9.12 5.58 3.51
CA ILE A 96 -8.59 5.26 2.19
C ILE A 96 -9.07 3.87 1.75
N LEU A 97 -8.96 2.85 2.62
CA LEU A 97 -9.41 1.50 2.30
C LEU A 97 -10.92 1.43 2.05
N LEU A 98 -11.73 2.15 2.81
CA LEU A 98 -13.18 2.22 2.60
C LEU A 98 -13.56 2.91 1.29
N HIS A 99 -12.76 3.88 0.85
CA HIS A 99 -12.98 4.58 -0.42
C HIS A 99 -12.78 3.64 -1.62
N HIS A 100 -11.69 2.85 -1.61
CA HIS A 100 -11.36 1.95 -2.72
C HIS A 100 -12.06 0.58 -2.62
N PHE A 101 -12.19 0.06 -1.40
CA PHE A 101 -12.66 -1.29 -1.14
C PHE A 101 -13.87 -1.29 -0.20
N PRO A 102 -15.05 -0.86 -0.68
CA PRO A 102 -16.24 -0.84 0.15
C PRO A 102 -16.59 -2.25 0.62
N SER A 103 -16.79 -2.41 1.94
CA SER A 103 -17.15 -3.69 2.55
C SER A 103 -18.34 -4.34 1.83
N ALA A 104 -18.21 -5.60 1.48
CA ALA A 104 -19.26 -6.36 0.79
C ALA A 104 -20.50 -6.63 1.67
N SER A 105 -20.33 -6.64 3.00
CA SER A 105 -21.41 -6.92 3.94
C SER A 105 -22.19 -5.66 4.34
N PRO A 106 -23.52 -5.59 4.10
CA PRO A 106 -24.33 -4.45 4.49
C PRO A 106 -24.36 -4.22 6.00
N LEU A 107 -24.30 -5.30 6.81
CA LEU A 107 -24.20 -5.23 8.27
C LEU A 107 -22.89 -4.62 8.75
N ARG A 108 -21.77 -4.94 8.11
CA ARG A 108 -20.46 -4.33 8.38
C ARG A 108 -20.42 -2.88 7.95
N ARG A 109 -21.05 -2.50 6.81
CA ARG A 109 -21.22 -1.11 6.39
C ARG A 109 -21.94 -0.29 7.45
N LEU A 110 -23.04 -0.82 8.01
CA LEU A 110 -23.81 -0.13 9.05
C LEU A 110 -23.01 0.02 10.34
N LYS A 111 -22.31 -1.04 10.77
CA LYS A 111 -21.44 -1.00 11.94
C LYS A 111 -20.28 0.00 11.78
N ASN A 112 -19.65 0.02 10.60
CA ASN A 112 -18.55 0.94 10.32
C ASN A 112 -19.03 2.40 10.24
N ALA A 113 -20.21 2.66 9.66
CA ALA A 113 -20.82 3.98 9.65
C ALA A 113 -21.11 4.49 11.09
N PHE A 114 -21.61 3.61 11.97
CA PHE A 114 -21.88 3.93 13.35
C PHE A 114 -20.59 4.17 14.17
N LEU A 115 -19.57 3.34 13.99
CA LEU A 115 -18.27 3.51 14.68
C LEU A 115 -17.54 4.78 14.23
N ASN A 116 -17.57 5.11 12.94
CA ASN A 116 -16.98 6.36 12.45
C ASN A 116 -17.67 7.60 13.05
N GLN A 117 -18.96 7.52 13.34
CA GLN A 117 -19.68 8.62 14.01
C GLN A 117 -19.30 8.74 15.49
N VAL A 118 -18.99 7.63 16.17
CA VAL A 118 -18.56 7.61 17.59
C VAL A 118 -17.10 8.07 17.71
N ASP A 119 -16.20 7.65 16.81
CA ASP A 119 -14.81 8.10 16.80
C ASP A 119 -14.69 9.61 16.54
N MET A 120 -15.60 10.20 15.78
CA MET A 120 -15.66 11.64 15.52
C MET A 120 -16.01 12.46 16.78
N PHE A 121 -16.69 11.84 17.78
CA PHE A 121 -17.03 12.49 19.05
C PHE A 121 -15.98 12.32 20.16
N HIS A 122 -14.99 11.40 19.98
CA HIS A 122 -14.00 11.09 21.01
C HIS A 122 -12.59 11.62 20.71
N THR A 123 -12.35 12.19 19.54
CA THR A 123 -11.08 12.87 19.23
C THR A 123 -11.19 14.35 19.57
N ASP A 124 -10.96 14.67 20.84
CA ASP A 124 -10.73 16.04 21.34
C ASP A 124 -9.28 16.48 21.07
N GLU A 125 -8.79 16.21 19.88
CA GLU A 125 -7.57 16.79 19.34
C GLU A 125 -7.99 17.85 18.32
N THR A 126 -7.76 19.10 18.70
CA THR A 126 -7.85 20.26 17.83
C THR A 126 -7.33 19.92 16.44
N TRP A 127 -8.24 19.86 15.48
CA TRP A 127 -7.94 19.78 14.07
C TRP A 127 -7.16 21.04 13.71
N ASP A 128 -5.84 20.96 13.74
CA ASP A 128 -5.01 21.93 13.05
C ASP A 128 -5.38 21.84 11.57
N ASN A 129 -6.19 22.80 11.15
CA ASN A 129 -6.56 23.23 9.80
C ASN A 129 -5.76 22.63 8.62
N ILE A 130 -5.60 21.32 8.57
CA ILE A 130 -5.18 20.65 7.37
C ILE A 130 -6.46 20.45 6.57
N LEU A 131 -6.79 21.47 5.77
CA LEU A 131 -7.74 21.35 4.68
C LEU A 131 -7.44 20.04 3.96
N TRP A 132 -8.37 19.09 4.07
CA TRP A 132 -8.34 17.85 3.32
C TRP A 132 -8.24 18.24 1.85
N LYS A 133 -7.02 18.19 1.30
CA LYS A 133 -6.82 18.50 -0.11
C LYS A 133 -7.44 17.37 -0.90
N PRO A 134 -8.25 17.66 -1.92
CA PRO A 134 -8.77 16.66 -2.82
C PRO A 134 -7.64 15.77 -3.33
N GLU A 135 -7.89 14.49 -3.48
CA GLU A 135 -6.96 13.46 -3.93
C GLU A 135 -6.09 13.91 -5.13
N LYS A 136 -6.70 14.60 -6.11
CA LYS A 136 -6.01 15.16 -7.29
C LYS A 136 -4.92 16.17 -6.95
N GLU A 137 -5.07 16.94 -5.88
CA GLU A 137 -4.06 17.93 -5.47
C GLU A 137 -2.91 17.28 -4.69
N ARG A 138 -3.18 16.21 -3.92
CA ARG A 138 -2.14 15.46 -3.19
C ARG A 138 -1.27 14.62 -4.12
N THR A 139 -1.87 14.00 -5.13
CA THR A 139 -1.20 13.04 -6.01
C THR A 139 -0.57 13.67 -7.24
N GLY A 140 -1.04 14.85 -7.69
CA GLY A 140 -0.63 15.46 -8.94
C GLY A 140 0.88 15.71 -9.03
N GLU A 141 1.47 16.31 -8.01
CA GLU A 141 2.90 16.66 -8.00
C GLU A 141 3.80 15.41 -7.98
N ILE A 142 3.48 14.44 -7.11
CA ILE A 142 4.28 13.22 -6.99
C ILE A 142 4.14 12.34 -8.25
N ASN A 143 2.96 12.24 -8.82
CA ASN A 143 2.75 11.51 -10.06
C ASN A 143 3.50 12.15 -11.22
N ASN A 144 3.46 13.49 -11.36
CA ASN A 144 4.23 14.19 -12.36
C ASN A 144 5.73 13.92 -12.21
N PHE A 145 6.25 13.98 -10.97
CA PHE A 145 7.66 13.68 -10.70
C PHE A 145 8.02 12.24 -11.07
N LEU A 146 7.25 11.25 -10.64
CA LEU A 146 7.56 9.84 -10.86
C LEU A 146 7.33 9.40 -12.31
N ASN A 147 6.36 9.97 -13.01
CA ASN A 147 6.04 9.61 -14.39
C ASN A 147 7.10 10.08 -15.41
N ILE A 148 7.82 11.16 -15.12
CA ILE A 148 8.93 11.62 -15.98
C ILE A 148 10.24 10.87 -15.69
N GLN A 149 10.31 10.07 -14.62
CA GLN A 149 11.51 9.32 -14.27
C GLN A 149 11.73 8.15 -15.24
N LYS A 150 12.83 8.22 -15.99
CA LYS A 150 13.25 7.09 -16.84
C LYS A 150 14.14 6.14 -16.02
N ARG A 151 13.56 5.07 -15.51
CA ARG A 151 14.23 4.07 -14.68
C ARG A 151 14.83 2.98 -15.56
N ILE A 152 16.16 2.80 -15.52
CA ILE A 152 16.86 1.75 -16.26
C ILE A 152 17.30 0.64 -15.31
N SER A 153 18.15 0.96 -14.34
CA SER A 153 18.65 -0.01 -13.36
C SER A 153 17.67 -0.32 -12.22
N THR A 154 16.66 0.52 -12.04
CA THR A 154 15.65 0.40 -10.98
C THR A 154 14.24 0.25 -11.54
N GLU A 155 14.10 -0.40 -12.70
CA GLU A 155 12.82 -0.53 -13.42
C GLU A 155 11.72 -1.19 -12.58
N GLY A 156 12.08 -2.21 -11.78
CA GLY A 156 11.15 -2.90 -10.88
C GLY A 156 10.82 -2.19 -9.56
N TYR A 157 11.45 -1.02 -9.27
CA TYR A 157 11.20 -0.31 -8.01
C TYR A 157 9.77 0.24 -7.96
N GLY A 158 9.13 0.07 -6.80
CA GLY A 158 7.73 0.45 -6.62
C GLY A 158 6.73 -0.61 -7.11
N ILE A 159 7.19 -1.71 -7.72
CA ILE A 159 6.35 -2.76 -8.28
C ILE A 159 6.70 -4.11 -7.66
N ILE A 160 7.97 -4.49 -7.66
CA ILE A 160 8.46 -5.81 -7.24
C ILE A 160 8.79 -5.78 -5.74
N SER A 161 8.42 -6.84 -5.03
CA SER A 161 8.85 -7.03 -3.64
C SER A 161 10.35 -7.34 -3.60
N PRO A 162 11.16 -6.60 -2.82
CA PRO A 162 12.61 -6.83 -2.73
C PRO A 162 12.97 -8.16 -2.06
N LEU A 163 12.00 -8.81 -1.40
CA LEU A 163 12.17 -10.08 -0.71
C LEU A 163 11.58 -11.26 -1.47
N ASP A 164 11.09 -11.05 -2.71
CA ASP A 164 10.48 -12.07 -3.54
C ASP A 164 11.33 -12.39 -4.76
N VAL A 165 12.13 -13.46 -4.65
CA VAL A 165 13.01 -13.91 -5.73
C VAL A 165 12.24 -14.51 -6.92
N ASP A 166 11.07 -15.07 -6.68
CA ASP A 166 10.27 -15.68 -7.73
C ASP A 166 9.55 -14.59 -8.54
N GLU A 167 9.05 -13.55 -7.87
CA GLU A 167 8.55 -12.36 -8.55
C GLU A 167 9.65 -11.66 -9.37
N TYR A 168 10.88 -11.57 -8.82
CA TYR A 168 12.02 -11.05 -9.56
C TYR A 168 12.34 -11.87 -10.82
N ARG A 169 12.32 -13.22 -10.71
CA ARG A 169 12.51 -14.12 -11.85
C ARG A 169 11.41 -13.97 -12.90
N ALA A 170 10.15 -13.88 -12.47
CA ALA A 170 9.01 -13.71 -13.36
C ALA A 170 9.08 -12.40 -14.17
N ASN A 171 9.75 -11.38 -13.62
CA ASN A 171 9.99 -10.09 -14.27
C ASN A 171 11.35 -10.00 -15.00
N GLY A 172 11.92 -11.13 -15.44
CA GLY A 172 13.17 -11.18 -16.21
C GLY A 172 14.45 -11.15 -15.38
N GLY A 173 14.35 -11.33 -14.06
CA GLY A 173 15.49 -11.44 -13.17
C GLY A 173 16.43 -12.59 -13.55
N PHE A 174 17.73 -12.37 -13.37
CA PHE A 174 18.81 -13.31 -13.71
C PHE A 174 19.00 -13.63 -15.20
N GLU A 175 18.25 -13.06 -16.14
CA GLU A 175 18.43 -13.31 -17.57
C GLU A 175 19.83 -12.88 -18.07
N ALA A 176 20.34 -11.74 -17.60
CA ALA A 176 21.69 -11.30 -17.90
C ALA A 176 22.77 -12.27 -17.36
N LEU A 177 22.56 -12.80 -16.14
CA LEU A 177 23.45 -13.79 -15.54
C LEU A 177 23.44 -15.10 -16.35
N LYS A 178 22.27 -15.60 -16.75
CA LYS A 178 22.15 -16.80 -17.61
C LYS A 178 22.92 -16.62 -18.91
N LYS A 179 22.78 -15.46 -19.57
CA LYS A 179 23.53 -15.16 -20.80
C LYS A 179 25.04 -15.15 -20.57
N ALA A 180 25.51 -14.58 -19.46
CA ALA A 180 26.93 -14.52 -19.14
C ALA A 180 27.53 -15.90 -18.83
N LEU A 181 26.75 -16.82 -18.27
CA LEU A 181 27.20 -18.18 -17.95
C LEU A 181 27.18 -19.12 -19.18
N HIS A 182 26.46 -18.78 -20.23
CA HIS A 182 26.36 -19.61 -21.46
C HIS A 182 27.26 -19.13 -22.61
N ASN A 183 27.95 -17.99 -22.46
CA ASN A 183 29.00 -17.49 -23.34
C ASN A 183 30.39 -17.83 -22.82
#